data_fd5fe530cecf881d74f3334e08872e01
#
_entry.id   fd5fe530cecf881d74f3334e08872e01
#
_cell.length_a   1.000
_cell.length_b   1.000
_cell.length_c   1.000
_cell.angle_alpha   90.00
_cell.angle_beta   90.00
_cell.angle_gamma   90.00
#
_symmetry.space_group_name_H-M   'P 1'
#
loop_
_entity.id
_entity.type
_entity.pdbx_description
1 polymer ?
#
loop_
_entity_poly.entity_id
_entity_poly.type
_entity_poly.pdbx_seq_one_letter_code
_entity_poly.pdbx_strand_id
1 'polypeptide(L)'
;KGSVYNVDPNKKMLEQGKKRFKNLDNISWHIGHAENLKFKSNLFDYYTISFGLRNTKDISKSLKEAHRVLKPGGRFLCLEFSKISNSNLNFLYKNYSKIIPKVGKFIVGKSEPYEYLIKSIDKFINQNQLVELMNKNGFENCKYRDLSGGIVSIHSGWKV
;
A
#
# COMPACT_ATOMS: atom_id res chain seq x y z
N LYS A 1 -1.32 -19.92 -15.56
CA LYS A 1 -1.38 -18.44 -15.32
C LYS A 1 -2.37 -18.18 -14.20
N GLY A 2 -2.01 -17.37 -13.21
CA GLY A 2 -2.93 -16.94 -12.15
C GLY A 2 -3.86 -15.82 -12.64
N SER A 3 -5.01 -15.64 -11.97
CA SER A 3 -5.92 -14.52 -12.21
C SER A 3 -5.61 -13.37 -11.26
N VAL A 4 -5.66 -12.14 -11.75
CA VAL A 4 -5.41 -10.91 -10.98
C VAL A 4 -6.70 -10.09 -10.91
N TYR A 5 -7.06 -9.68 -9.70
CA TYR A 5 -8.20 -8.81 -9.43
C TYR A 5 -7.68 -7.47 -8.95
N ASN A 6 -7.67 -6.47 -9.82
CA ASN A 6 -7.21 -5.13 -9.49
C ASN A 6 -8.38 -4.29 -8.96
N VAL A 7 -8.21 -3.72 -7.77
CA VAL A 7 -9.22 -2.89 -7.12
C VAL A 7 -8.63 -1.50 -6.83
N ASP A 8 -9.32 -0.47 -7.26
CA ASP A 8 -8.96 0.92 -6.98
C ASP A 8 -10.23 1.77 -6.87
N PRO A 9 -10.34 2.71 -5.92
CA PRO A 9 -11.47 3.63 -5.85
C PRO A 9 -11.48 4.66 -6.98
N ASN A 10 -10.34 4.89 -7.63
CA ASN A 10 -10.19 5.88 -8.68
C ASN A 10 -10.40 5.27 -10.07
N LYS A 11 -11.56 5.55 -10.66
CA LYS A 11 -11.94 5.07 -12.01
C LYS A 11 -10.88 5.42 -13.07
N LYS A 12 -10.29 6.63 -13.01
CA LYS A 12 -9.28 7.07 -13.98
C LYS A 12 -7.99 6.22 -13.90
N MET A 13 -7.60 5.80 -12.68
CA MET A 13 -6.46 4.91 -12.48
C MET A 13 -6.73 3.53 -13.09
N LEU A 14 -7.91 2.97 -12.89
CA LEU A 14 -8.32 1.71 -13.50
C LEU A 14 -8.34 1.79 -15.04
N GLU A 15 -8.85 2.87 -15.60
CA GLU A 15 -8.87 3.10 -17.05
C GLU A 15 -7.45 3.18 -17.64
N GLN A 16 -6.53 3.85 -16.97
CA GLN A 16 -5.11 3.88 -17.37
C GLN A 16 -4.47 2.49 -17.27
N GLY A 17 -4.77 1.76 -16.19
CA GLY A 17 -4.31 0.38 -16.03
C GLY A 17 -4.79 -0.52 -17.18
N LYS A 18 -6.09 -0.47 -17.50
CA LYS A 18 -6.67 -1.22 -18.63
C LYS A 18 -5.98 -0.91 -19.96
N LYS A 19 -5.71 0.37 -20.23
CA LYS A 19 -5.00 0.78 -21.46
C LYS A 19 -3.58 0.21 -21.50
N ARG A 20 -2.86 0.26 -20.38
CA ARG A 20 -1.46 -0.21 -20.29
C ARG A 20 -1.35 -1.71 -20.42
N PHE A 21 -2.29 -2.46 -19.87
CA PHE A 21 -2.28 -3.92 -19.80
C PHE A 21 -3.33 -4.57 -20.71
N LYS A 22 -3.68 -3.90 -21.82
CA LYS A 22 -4.73 -4.35 -22.75
C LYS A 22 -4.51 -5.76 -23.34
N ASN A 23 -3.27 -6.22 -23.37
CA ASN A 23 -2.89 -7.53 -23.92
C ASN A 23 -2.91 -8.66 -22.86
N LEU A 24 -3.29 -8.36 -21.61
CA LEU A 24 -3.39 -9.34 -20.53
C LEU A 24 -4.86 -9.67 -20.27
N ASP A 25 -5.24 -10.90 -20.57
CA ASP A 25 -6.60 -11.44 -20.43
C ASP A 25 -6.94 -11.94 -19.01
N ASN A 26 -5.92 -12.08 -18.16
CA ASN A 26 -6.03 -12.62 -16.81
C ASN A 26 -6.21 -11.53 -15.73
N ILE A 27 -6.47 -10.28 -16.09
CA ILE A 27 -6.69 -9.17 -15.15
C ILE A 27 -8.14 -8.72 -15.20
N SER A 28 -8.84 -8.76 -14.06
CA SER A 28 -10.14 -8.12 -13.87
C SER A 28 -10.02 -6.82 -13.07
N TRP A 29 -10.83 -5.82 -13.39
CA TRP A 29 -10.71 -4.46 -12.90
C TRP A 29 -11.99 -4.05 -12.19
N HIS A 30 -11.89 -3.70 -10.90
CA HIS A 30 -13.03 -3.44 -10.04
C HIS A 30 -12.90 -2.08 -9.35
N ILE A 31 -13.95 -1.29 -9.36
CA ILE A 31 -14.04 -0.08 -8.53
C ILE A 31 -14.41 -0.51 -7.12
N GLY A 32 -13.59 -0.12 -6.13
CA GLY A 32 -13.83 -0.48 -4.74
C GLY A 32 -12.81 0.13 -3.78
N HIS A 33 -13.09 0.02 -2.50
CA HIS A 33 -12.25 0.47 -1.41
C HIS A 33 -11.69 -0.74 -0.65
N ALA A 34 -10.45 -0.64 -0.15
CA ALA A 34 -9.80 -1.71 0.60
C ALA A 34 -10.56 -2.08 1.89
N GLU A 35 -11.33 -1.14 2.45
CA GLU A 35 -12.14 -1.32 3.65
C GLU A 35 -13.46 -2.07 3.43
N ASN A 36 -13.85 -2.30 2.16
CA ASN A 36 -15.10 -2.98 1.80
C ASN A 36 -14.98 -3.63 0.42
N LEU A 37 -14.43 -4.81 0.37
CA LEU A 37 -14.20 -5.55 -0.86
C LEU A 37 -15.43 -6.37 -1.23
N LYS A 38 -15.93 -6.20 -2.45
CA LYS A 38 -17.09 -6.93 -2.98
C LYS A 38 -16.73 -8.33 -3.46
N PHE A 39 -15.94 -9.05 -2.68
CA PHE A 39 -15.54 -10.43 -2.95
C PHE A 39 -15.98 -11.35 -1.81
N LYS A 40 -16.15 -12.64 -2.13
CA LYS A 40 -16.42 -13.69 -1.13
C LYS A 40 -15.20 -13.85 -0.22
N SER A 41 -15.43 -14.34 1.00
CA SER A 41 -14.36 -14.78 1.89
C SER A 41 -13.60 -15.96 1.29
N ASN A 42 -12.33 -16.11 1.65
CA ASN A 42 -11.49 -17.24 1.26
C ASN A 42 -11.37 -17.45 -0.26
N LEU A 43 -11.20 -16.35 -1.00
CA LEU A 43 -11.14 -16.38 -2.46
C LEU A 43 -9.71 -16.36 -3.00
N PHE A 44 -8.81 -15.60 -2.37
CA PHE A 44 -7.50 -15.28 -2.93
C PHE A 44 -6.36 -16.02 -2.21
N ASP A 45 -5.35 -16.41 -2.98
CA ASP A 45 -4.12 -16.98 -2.44
C ASP A 45 -3.14 -15.89 -1.97
N TYR A 46 -3.18 -14.72 -2.65
CA TYR A 46 -2.37 -13.56 -2.33
C TYR A 46 -3.21 -12.29 -2.31
N TYR A 47 -2.90 -11.41 -1.37
CA TYR A 47 -3.38 -10.03 -1.36
C TYR A 47 -2.17 -9.10 -1.35
N THR A 48 -2.08 -8.21 -2.33
CA THR A 48 -0.99 -7.24 -2.41
C THR A 48 -1.53 -5.82 -2.42
N ILE A 49 -0.87 -4.93 -1.70
CA ILE A 49 -1.15 -3.49 -1.72
C ILE A 49 0.17 -2.72 -1.77
N SER A 50 0.32 -1.81 -2.74
CA SER A 50 1.52 -1.00 -2.91
C SER A 50 1.17 0.47 -2.90
N PHE A 51 1.75 1.21 -1.94
CA PHE A 51 1.58 2.65 -1.76
C PHE A 51 0.12 3.12 -1.64
N GLY A 52 -0.75 2.20 -1.20
CA GLY A 52 -2.18 2.42 -1.11
C GLY A 52 -2.73 2.41 0.32
N LEU A 53 -2.10 1.64 1.22
CA LEU A 53 -2.62 1.41 2.57
C LEU A 53 -2.70 2.70 3.39
N ARG A 54 -1.72 3.60 3.26
CA ARG A 54 -1.70 4.90 3.95
C ARG A 54 -2.85 5.84 3.52
N ASN A 55 -3.46 5.59 2.36
CA ASN A 55 -4.55 6.40 1.81
C ASN A 55 -5.93 5.87 2.19
N THR A 56 -6.00 4.74 2.89
CA THR A 56 -7.27 4.19 3.39
C THR A 56 -7.77 5.01 4.58
N LYS A 57 -9.08 5.09 4.74
CA LYS A 57 -9.69 5.82 5.86
C LYS A 57 -9.51 5.08 7.20
N ASP A 58 -9.46 3.74 7.13
CA ASP A 58 -9.33 2.86 8.27
C ASP A 58 -8.45 1.67 7.89
N ILE A 59 -7.19 1.71 8.35
CA ILE A 59 -6.20 0.67 8.08
C ILE A 59 -6.65 -0.67 8.68
N SER A 60 -7.24 -0.67 9.89
CA SER A 60 -7.69 -1.89 10.53
C SER A 60 -8.82 -2.57 9.75
N LYS A 61 -9.79 -1.80 9.25
CA LYS A 61 -10.83 -2.35 8.36
C LYS A 61 -10.24 -2.91 7.06
N SER A 62 -9.27 -2.23 6.48
CA SER A 62 -8.60 -2.70 5.27
C SER A 62 -7.86 -4.02 5.51
N LEU A 63 -7.19 -4.16 6.65
CA LEU A 63 -6.53 -5.40 7.04
C LEU A 63 -7.52 -6.53 7.33
N LYS A 64 -8.65 -6.24 7.99
CA LYS A 64 -9.74 -7.22 8.20
C LYS A 64 -10.32 -7.72 6.88
N GLU A 65 -10.56 -6.83 5.93
CA GLU A 65 -11.06 -7.21 4.60
C GLU A 65 -10.03 -8.03 3.83
N ALA A 66 -8.75 -7.63 3.87
CA ALA A 66 -7.67 -8.40 3.26
C ALA A 66 -7.59 -9.81 3.86
N HIS A 67 -7.67 -9.93 5.19
CA HIS A 67 -7.71 -11.22 5.87
C HIS A 67 -8.96 -12.03 5.49
N ARG A 68 -10.14 -11.40 5.44
CA ARG A 68 -11.40 -12.06 5.08
C ARG A 68 -11.34 -12.69 3.69
N VAL A 69 -10.83 -11.97 2.71
CA VAL A 69 -10.82 -12.44 1.32
C VAL A 69 -9.70 -13.43 1.00
N LEU A 70 -8.65 -13.48 1.82
CA LEU A 70 -7.60 -14.48 1.70
C LEU A 70 -8.10 -15.86 2.14
N LYS A 71 -7.65 -16.90 1.44
CA LYS A 71 -7.81 -18.29 1.85
C LYS A 71 -6.97 -18.58 3.11
N PRO A 72 -7.31 -19.60 3.93
CA PRO A 72 -6.34 -20.18 4.85
C PRO A 72 -5.06 -20.57 4.11
N GLY A 73 -3.89 -20.25 4.66
CA GLY A 73 -2.61 -20.37 3.97
C GLY A 73 -2.31 -19.24 2.98
N GLY A 74 -3.22 -18.30 2.79
CA GLY A 74 -3.03 -17.14 1.92
C GLY A 74 -2.13 -16.08 2.52
N ARG A 75 -1.44 -15.31 1.67
CA ARG A 75 -0.42 -14.36 2.08
C ARG A 75 -0.80 -12.92 1.77
N PHE A 76 -0.70 -12.06 2.78
CA PHE A 76 -0.76 -10.60 2.65
C PHE A 76 0.63 -10.02 2.42
N LEU A 77 0.75 -9.07 1.48
CA LEU A 77 1.96 -8.32 1.19
C LEU A 77 1.61 -6.83 1.07
N CYS A 78 2.31 -5.99 1.82
CA CYS A 78 2.15 -4.53 1.77
C CYS A 78 3.49 -3.86 1.54
N LEU A 79 3.63 -3.14 0.43
CA LEU A 79 4.76 -2.25 0.15
C LEU A 79 4.30 -0.83 0.43
N GLU A 80 4.95 -0.14 1.38
CA GLU A 80 4.55 1.22 1.76
C GLU A 80 5.75 2.05 2.22
N PHE A 81 5.60 3.36 2.13
CA PHE A 81 6.55 4.27 2.76
C PHE A 81 6.59 4.04 4.26
N SER A 82 7.76 4.23 4.85
CA SER A 82 7.98 3.92 6.26
C SER A 82 8.81 4.98 6.97
N LYS A 83 9.03 4.81 8.26
CA LYS A 83 9.82 5.73 9.08
C LYS A 83 11.28 5.30 9.08
N ILE A 84 12.17 6.18 8.64
CA ILE A 84 13.61 5.93 8.59
C ILE A 84 14.16 5.90 10.01
N SER A 85 14.71 4.77 10.42
CA SER A 85 15.27 4.56 11.76
C SER A 85 16.62 5.26 11.95
N ASN A 86 17.43 5.38 10.90
CA ASN A 86 18.73 6.03 10.95
C ASN A 86 18.58 7.56 10.98
N SER A 87 19.05 8.20 12.05
CA SER A 87 18.90 9.65 12.27
C SER A 87 19.54 10.50 11.16
N ASN A 88 20.75 10.11 10.70
CA ASN A 88 21.47 10.85 9.65
C ASN A 88 20.73 10.73 8.30
N LEU A 89 20.29 9.53 7.95
CA LEU A 89 19.51 9.29 6.73
C LEU A 89 18.15 9.99 6.78
N ASN A 90 17.50 9.99 7.95
CA ASN A 90 16.23 10.68 8.17
C ASN A 90 16.40 12.21 8.04
N PHE A 91 17.49 12.78 8.55
CA PHE A 91 17.80 14.18 8.38
C PHE A 91 17.99 14.56 6.90
N LEU A 92 18.76 13.77 6.14
CA LEU A 92 18.96 13.96 4.72
C LEU A 92 17.66 13.83 3.95
N TYR A 93 16.85 12.81 4.24
CA TYR A 93 15.55 12.59 3.61
C TYR A 93 14.58 13.74 3.90
N LYS A 94 14.49 14.23 5.14
CA LYS A 94 13.65 15.37 5.51
C LYS A 94 14.04 16.66 4.79
N ASN A 95 15.32 16.91 4.62
CA ASN A 95 15.79 18.08 3.88
C ASN A 95 15.50 17.94 2.37
N TYR A 96 15.75 16.76 1.81
CA TYR A 96 15.40 16.45 0.42
C TYR A 96 13.90 16.57 0.17
N SER A 97 13.06 16.02 1.04
CA SER A 97 11.60 16.05 0.90
C SER A 97 11.01 17.46 0.93
N LYS A 98 11.65 18.44 1.59
CA LYS A 98 11.27 19.86 1.56
C LYS A 98 11.52 20.52 0.19
N ILE A 99 12.46 19.99 -0.57
CA ILE A 99 12.83 20.52 -1.89
C ILE A 99 11.92 19.93 -2.98
N ILE A 100 11.46 18.70 -2.83
CA ILE A 100 10.64 17.98 -3.83
C ILE A 100 9.39 18.76 -4.26
N PRO A 101 8.57 19.36 -3.37
CA PRO A 101 7.39 20.13 -3.78
C PRO A 101 7.75 21.36 -4.63
N LYS A 102 8.89 22.01 -4.32
CA LYS A 102 9.37 23.18 -5.07
C LYS A 102 9.81 22.78 -6.49
N VAL A 103 10.56 21.67 -6.58
CA VAL A 103 11.00 21.11 -7.88
C VAL A 103 9.77 20.59 -8.66
N GLY A 104 8.84 19.92 -7.99
CA GLY A 104 7.59 19.44 -8.59
C GLY A 104 6.75 20.58 -9.15
N LYS A 105 6.65 21.70 -8.44
CA LYS A 105 5.98 22.92 -8.94
C LYS A 105 6.65 23.48 -10.19
N PHE A 106 7.97 23.45 -10.24
CA PHE A 106 8.74 23.95 -11.40
C PHE A 106 8.59 23.05 -12.63
N ILE A 107 8.58 21.71 -12.45
CA ILE A 107 8.56 20.74 -13.56
C ILE A 107 7.13 20.42 -14.03
N VAL A 108 6.19 20.24 -13.09
CA VAL A 108 4.82 19.73 -13.35
C VAL A 108 3.76 20.84 -13.17
N GLY A 109 4.14 21.99 -12.69
CA GLY A 109 3.24 23.14 -12.46
C GLY A 109 2.35 23.00 -11.21
N LYS A 110 2.49 21.92 -10.41
CA LYS A 110 1.66 21.66 -9.22
C LYS A 110 2.51 21.16 -8.06
N SER A 111 2.34 21.73 -6.86
CA SER A 111 2.97 21.28 -5.62
C SER A 111 2.07 20.35 -4.79
N GLU A 112 0.74 20.47 -4.92
CA GLU A 112 -0.25 19.81 -4.08
C GLU A 112 -0.11 18.27 -4.00
N PRO A 113 0.15 17.53 -5.11
CA PRO A 113 0.33 16.08 -5.03
C PRO A 113 1.54 15.67 -4.18
N TYR A 114 2.60 16.46 -4.22
CA TYR A 114 3.84 16.21 -3.46
C TYR A 114 3.68 16.55 -1.98
N GLU A 115 2.98 17.65 -1.67
CA GLU A 115 2.63 18.01 -0.30
C GLU A 115 1.73 16.96 0.34
N TYR A 116 0.73 16.47 -0.41
CA TYR A 116 -0.12 15.37 0.02
C TYR A 116 0.69 14.10 0.30
N LEU A 117 1.62 13.75 -0.59
CA LEU A 117 2.48 12.58 -0.44
C LEU A 117 3.27 12.68 0.88
N ILE A 118 3.96 13.80 1.11
CA ILE A 118 4.76 14.01 2.33
C ILE A 118 3.87 13.94 3.58
N LYS A 119 2.75 14.65 3.60
CA LYS A 119 1.80 14.65 4.72
C LYS A 119 1.23 13.26 5.01
N SER A 120 0.93 12.48 3.96
CA SER A 120 0.41 11.11 4.12
C SER A 120 1.46 10.15 4.69
N ILE A 121 2.74 10.29 4.27
CA ILE A 121 3.86 9.52 4.81
C ILE A 121 4.09 9.88 6.29
N ASP A 122 4.07 11.17 6.63
CA ASP A 122 4.29 11.62 8.01
C ASP A 122 3.21 11.14 8.98
N LYS A 123 1.98 11.04 8.51
CA LYS A 123 0.85 10.54 9.32
C LYS A 123 0.78 9.02 9.41
N PHE A 124 1.43 8.31 8.50
CA PHE A 124 1.37 6.86 8.47
C PHE A 124 2.10 6.24 9.66
N ILE A 125 1.60 5.10 10.12
CA ILE A 125 2.18 4.33 11.23
C ILE A 125 3.56 3.79 10.85
N ASN A 126 4.40 3.53 11.85
CA ASN A 126 5.72 2.93 11.61
C ASN A 126 5.63 1.42 11.36
N GLN A 127 6.78 0.82 11.01
CA GLN A 127 6.87 -0.59 10.64
C GLN A 127 6.35 -1.54 11.73
N ASN A 128 6.78 -1.33 12.98
CA ASN A 128 6.39 -2.18 14.11
C ASN A 128 4.90 -2.04 14.41
N GLN A 129 4.37 -0.81 14.38
CA GLN A 129 2.95 -0.55 14.57
C GLN A 129 2.08 -1.23 13.50
N LEU A 130 2.57 -1.28 12.24
CA LEU A 130 1.84 -2.01 11.20
C LEU A 130 1.88 -3.52 11.43
N VAL A 131 3.01 -4.10 11.85
CA VAL A 131 3.09 -5.51 12.24
C VAL A 131 2.13 -5.83 13.39
N GLU A 132 2.10 -5.00 14.44
CA GLU A 132 1.17 -5.18 15.55
C GLU A 132 -0.30 -5.12 15.09
N LEU A 133 -0.60 -4.17 14.20
CA LEU A 133 -1.95 -4.02 13.67
C LEU A 133 -2.35 -5.21 12.78
N MET A 134 -1.41 -5.76 11.99
CA MET A 134 -1.63 -6.98 11.23
C MET A 134 -1.94 -8.16 12.14
N ASN A 135 -1.15 -8.37 13.21
CA ASN A 135 -1.40 -9.41 14.20
C ASN A 135 -2.78 -9.26 14.86
N LYS A 136 -3.15 -8.04 15.27
CA LYS A 136 -4.48 -7.74 15.85
C LYS A 136 -5.64 -8.02 14.89
N ASN A 137 -5.39 -8.02 13.58
CA ASN A 137 -6.39 -8.31 12.57
C ASN A 137 -6.33 -9.76 12.02
N GLY A 138 -5.67 -10.67 12.76
CA GLY A 138 -5.71 -12.11 12.52
C GLY A 138 -4.59 -12.65 11.62
N PHE A 139 -3.66 -11.81 11.17
CA PHE A 139 -2.50 -12.30 10.45
C PHE A 139 -1.47 -12.89 11.40
N GLU A 140 -0.81 -13.96 10.98
CA GLU A 140 0.26 -14.63 11.71
C GLU A 140 1.59 -14.51 10.96
N ASN A 141 2.70 -14.80 11.66
CA ASN A 141 4.05 -14.71 11.12
C ASN A 141 4.34 -13.35 10.47
N CYS A 142 3.76 -12.28 11.07
CA CYS A 142 3.90 -10.92 10.57
C CYS A 142 5.32 -10.41 10.73
N LYS A 143 5.89 -9.91 9.64
CA LYS A 143 7.23 -9.34 9.63
C LYS A 143 7.35 -8.25 8.56
N TYR A 144 8.38 -7.44 8.67
CA TYR A 144 8.74 -6.49 7.64
C TYR A 144 10.21 -6.59 7.25
N ARG A 145 10.53 -6.02 6.11
CA ARG A 145 11.89 -5.81 5.61
C ARG A 145 11.99 -4.40 5.06
N ASP A 146 12.95 -3.64 5.56
CA ASP A 146 13.27 -2.31 5.07
C ASP A 146 13.98 -2.37 3.72
N LEU A 147 13.62 -1.45 2.85
CA LEU A 147 14.19 -1.22 1.54
C LEU A 147 14.69 0.24 1.46
N SER A 148 15.71 0.48 0.64
CA SER A 148 16.27 1.83 0.43
C SER A 148 16.58 2.55 1.75
N GLY A 149 17.22 1.86 2.71
CA GLY A 149 17.57 2.43 4.01
C GLY A 149 16.39 2.74 4.93
N GLY A 150 15.23 2.12 4.71
CA GLY A 150 14.02 2.32 5.52
C GLY A 150 13.07 3.41 4.99
N ILE A 151 13.32 3.94 3.79
CA ILE A 151 12.37 4.86 3.12
C ILE A 151 11.07 4.13 2.78
N VAL A 152 11.20 2.87 2.41
CA VAL A 152 10.09 1.97 2.07
C VAL A 152 10.28 0.66 2.83
N SER A 153 9.19 0.03 3.22
CA SER A 153 9.21 -1.30 3.84
C SER A 153 8.19 -2.21 3.17
N ILE A 154 8.58 -3.47 3.04
CA ILE A 154 7.65 -4.52 2.64
C ILE A 154 7.24 -5.32 3.87
N HIS A 155 5.94 -5.34 4.17
CA HIS A 155 5.33 -6.13 5.24
C HIS A 155 4.72 -7.39 4.67
N SER A 156 4.77 -8.48 5.42
CA SER A 156 4.09 -9.72 5.05
C SER A 156 3.50 -10.40 6.28
N GLY A 157 2.36 -11.06 6.10
CA GLY A 157 1.69 -11.89 7.09
C GLY A 157 0.87 -12.96 6.40
N TRP A 158 0.48 -13.97 7.13
CA TRP A 158 -0.27 -15.12 6.64
C TRP A 158 -1.62 -15.22 7.33
N LYS A 159 -2.63 -15.65 6.60
CA LYS A 159 -3.85 -16.15 7.20
C LYS A 159 -3.68 -17.65 7.48
N VAL A 160 -3.71 -18.03 8.73
CA VAL A 160 -3.64 -19.44 9.18
C VAL A 160 -5.03 -19.97 9.48
#